data_c3e6676e2a9864f99729bd9d8244c7ca
#
_entry.id   c3e6676e2a9864f99729bd9d8244c7ca
#
_cell.length_a   1.000
_cell.length_b   1.000
_cell.length_c   1.000
_cell.angle_alpha   90.00
_cell.angle_beta   90.00
_cell.angle_gamma   90.00
#
_symmetry.space_group_name_H-M   'P 1'
#
loop_
_entity.id
_entity.type
_entity.pdbx_description
1 polymer ?
#
loop_
_entity_poly.entity_id
_entity_poly.type
_entity_poly.pdbx_seq_one_letter_code
_entity_poly.pdbx_strand_id
1 'polypeptide(L)'
;MEKNHINPQEKREVFCAGSLAVREGDDKKIIEGVAIVTEKETVLWEGSDYREVEIIAQSCINREFIAQQNMTLNLLHNRDESFARTPKSLRVEPREDGLHFEADIPDCDLGKRARALTENGTYQGCSFEFYPKDYEVTERQAADGKKEYVIRHTAFEKITALTLAMNPAYPTTSVGVREIYEQNHKETDEEREAREKAEREKQEREAAAIRDYEHRKRNLEIENIY
;
A
#
# COMPACT_ATOMS: atom_id res chain seq x y z
N MET A 1 12.45 -22.45 -13.50
CA MET A 1 11.66 -21.38 -12.88
C MET A 1 11.95 -20.11 -13.66
N GLU A 2 11.03 -19.70 -14.51
CA GLU A 2 11.15 -18.44 -15.24
C GLU A 2 11.02 -17.30 -14.25
N LYS A 3 12.03 -16.43 -14.18
CA LYS A 3 11.95 -15.17 -13.44
C LYS A 3 10.91 -14.30 -14.13
N ASN A 4 9.72 -14.21 -13.58
CA ASN A 4 8.74 -13.24 -14.02
C ASN A 4 9.31 -11.85 -13.75
N HIS A 5 9.68 -11.15 -14.82
CA HIS A 5 10.13 -9.77 -14.73
C HIS A 5 8.90 -8.89 -14.50
N ILE A 6 8.74 -8.41 -13.26
CA ILE A 6 7.96 -7.19 -13.02
C ILE A 6 8.66 -6.09 -13.80
N ASN A 7 7.91 -5.25 -14.51
CA ASN A 7 8.49 -4.12 -15.21
C ASN A 7 9.23 -3.23 -14.18
N PRO A 8 10.59 -3.14 -14.24
CA PRO A 8 11.36 -2.38 -13.24
C PRO A 8 11.08 -0.88 -13.32
N GLN A 9 10.29 -0.41 -14.27
CA GLN A 9 9.87 0.98 -14.39
C GLN A 9 8.59 1.29 -13.60
N GLU A 10 7.88 0.28 -13.11
CA GLU A 10 6.70 0.49 -12.30
C GLU A 10 7.07 0.84 -10.86
N LYS A 11 6.65 2.04 -10.49
CA LYS A 11 6.77 2.56 -9.13
C LYS A 11 5.77 1.83 -8.23
N ARG A 12 6.23 1.40 -7.06
CA ARG A 12 5.39 0.80 -6.03
C ARG A 12 5.30 1.69 -4.79
N GLU A 13 4.17 1.63 -4.14
CA GLU A 13 3.90 2.31 -2.88
C GLU A 13 3.49 1.26 -1.85
N VAL A 14 4.20 1.23 -0.73
CA VAL A 14 3.93 0.31 0.37
C VAL A 14 3.79 1.10 1.66
N PHE A 15 2.77 0.79 2.40
CA PHE A 15 2.56 1.31 3.73
C PHE A 15 3.19 0.39 4.76
N CYS A 16 4.08 0.94 5.57
CA CYS A 16 4.60 0.27 6.75
C CYS A 16 4.00 0.91 8.00
N ALA A 17 3.34 0.12 8.83
CA ALA A 17 2.94 0.53 10.17
C ALA A 17 4.20 0.62 11.05
N GLY A 18 4.88 1.76 10.99
CA GLY A 18 5.99 2.11 11.85
C GLY A 18 5.58 3.14 12.88
N SER A 19 6.33 3.25 13.98
CA SER A 19 6.11 4.30 14.97
C SER A 19 6.54 5.66 14.43
N LEU A 20 5.73 6.69 14.68
CA LEU A 20 6.07 8.09 14.43
C LEU A 20 6.14 8.83 15.76
N ALA A 21 7.11 9.71 15.91
CA ALA A 21 7.23 10.60 17.06
C ALA A 21 7.68 11.99 16.63
N VAL A 22 7.31 12.99 17.42
CA VAL A 22 7.87 14.34 17.34
C VAL A 22 8.76 14.56 18.54
N ARG A 23 10.00 15.00 18.33
CA ARG A 23 10.88 15.40 19.40
C ARG A 23 11.46 16.80 19.17
N GLU A 24 11.82 17.46 20.25
CA GLU A 24 12.57 18.72 20.22
C GLU A 24 14.06 18.39 20.27
N GLY A 25 14.82 18.83 19.25
CA GLY A 25 16.27 18.86 19.27
C GLY A 25 16.76 20.21 19.79
N ASP A 26 18.07 20.36 19.99
CA ASP A 26 18.68 21.55 20.62
C ASP A 26 18.27 22.88 19.98
N ASP A 27 18.02 22.91 18.66
CA ASP A 27 17.54 24.09 17.93
C ASP A 27 16.46 23.77 16.86
N LYS A 28 15.97 22.54 16.79
CA LYS A 28 15.07 22.08 15.73
C LYS A 28 14.00 21.14 16.25
N LYS A 29 12.85 21.21 15.62
CA LYS A 29 11.79 20.21 15.79
C LYS A 29 11.97 19.12 14.74
N ILE A 30 11.85 17.88 15.16
CA ILE A 30 12.15 16.70 14.36
C ILE A 30 10.93 15.77 14.37
N ILE A 31 10.56 15.24 13.20
CA ILE A 31 9.71 14.07 13.08
C ILE A 31 10.61 12.87 12.83
N GLU A 32 10.43 11.82 13.59
CA GLU A 32 11.21 10.58 13.46
C GLU A 32 10.30 9.35 13.48
N GLY A 33 10.79 8.25 12.94
CA GLY A 33 10.07 7.00 12.92
C GLY A 33 10.73 5.91 12.11
N VAL A 34 9.97 4.83 11.86
CA VAL A 34 10.36 3.73 10.98
C VAL A 34 9.64 3.90 9.65
N ALA A 35 10.40 4.09 8.58
CA ALA A 35 9.86 4.30 7.23
C ALA A 35 9.59 2.99 6.50
N ILE A 36 10.46 1.99 6.67
CA ILE A 36 10.35 0.67 6.05
C ILE A 36 10.59 -0.36 7.14
N VAL A 37 9.63 -1.24 7.35
CA VAL A 37 9.79 -2.41 8.24
C VAL A 37 10.24 -3.58 7.39
N THR A 38 11.31 -4.27 7.80
CA THR A 38 11.84 -5.42 7.08
C THR A 38 11.43 -6.74 7.73
N GLU A 39 11.51 -7.83 6.95
CA GLU A 39 11.24 -9.21 7.37
C GLU A 39 9.83 -9.42 7.98
N LYS A 40 8.91 -8.50 7.73
CA LYS A 40 7.53 -8.56 8.22
C LYS A 40 6.56 -8.73 7.06
N GLU A 41 5.63 -9.65 7.22
CA GLU A 41 4.53 -9.82 6.29
C GLU A 41 3.54 -8.67 6.40
N THR A 42 3.21 -8.07 5.25
CA THR A 42 2.22 -7.01 5.12
C THR A 42 1.20 -7.42 4.09
N VAL A 43 -0.08 -7.52 4.48
CA VAL A 43 -1.16 -7.79 3.53
C VAL A 43 -1.42 -6.53 2.73
N LEU A 44 -1.18 -6.58 1.42
CA LEU A 44 -1.43 -5.46 0.52
C LEU A 44 -2.87 -5.46 0.01
N TRP A 45 -3.40 -6.63 -0.20
CA TRP A 45 -4.76 -6.82 -0.70
C TRP A 45 -5.35 -8.13 -0.16
N GLU A 46 -6.66 -8.14 0.09
CA GLU A 46 -7.39 -9.32 0.51
C GLU A 46 -8.77 -9.38 -0.18
N GLY A 47 -9.02 -10.48 -0.88
CA GLY A 47 -10.30 -10.83 -1.51
C GLY A 47 -10.98 -12.02 -0.85
N SER A 48 -12.02 -12.55 -1.52
CA SER A 48 -12.74 -13.73 -1.05
C SER A 48 -11.89 -15.00 -1.04
N ASP A 49 -11.07 -15.18 -2.07
CA ASP A 49 -10.41 -16.46 -2.38
C ASP A 49 -8.89 -16.41 -2.21
N TYR A 50 -8.31 -15.23 -2.29
CA TYR A 50 -6.88 -15.06 -2.15
C TYR A 50 -6.52 -13.73 -1.49
N ARG A 51 -5.26 -13.61 -1.07
CA ARG A 51 -4.64 -12.37 -0.60
C ARG A 51 -3.21 -12.24 -1.10
N GLU A 52 -2.75 -11.03 -1.17
CA GLU A 52 -1.40 -10.66 -1.55
C GLU A 52 -0.64 -10.17 -0.32
N VAL A 53 0.50 -10.78 -0.08
CA VAL A 53 1.36 -10.48 1.06
C VAL A 53 2.70 -10.01 0.53
N GLU A 54 3.20 -8.92 1.07
CA GLU A 54 4.51 -8.38 0.74
C GLU A 54 5.47 -8.51 1.90
N ILE A 55 6.72 -8.81 1.58
CA ILE A 55 7.84 -8.83 2.52
C ILE A 55 8.98 -8.03 1.91
N ILE A 56 9.53 -7.10 2.67
CA ILE A 56 10.75 -6.40 2.32
C ILE A 56 11.91 -7.08 3.04
N ALA A 57 12.82 -7.67 2.28
CA ALA A 57 14.01 -8.28 2.87
C ALA A 57 14.97 -7.21 3.38
N GLN A 58 15.72 -7.53 4.44
CA GLN A 58 16.75 -6.66 5.00
C GLN A 58 17.81 -6.23 3.97
N SER A 59 18.08 -7.09 2.98
CA SER A 59 19.00 -6.79 1.88
C SER A 59 18.59 -5.59 1.01
N CYS A 60 17.28 -5.24 0.97
CA CYS A 60 16.78 -4.09 0.23
C CYS A 60 17.26 -2.73 0.77
N ILE A 61 17.66 -2.68 2.04
CA ILE A 61 17.99 -1.42 2.73
C ILE A 61 19.43 -1.40 3.28
N ASN A 62 20.37 -2.08 2.62
CA ASN A 62 21.77 -2.02 3.07
C ASN A 62 22.33 -0.59 3.04
N ARG A 63 23.35 -0.31 3.88
CA ARG A 63 23.91 1.04 4.07
C ARG A 63 24.44 1.65 2.79
N GLU A 64 25.09 0.86 1.94
CA GLU A 64 25.71 1.33 0.70
C GLU A 64 24.62 1.79 -0.29
N PHE A 65 23.56 0.99 -0.44
CA PHE A 65 22.43 1.34 -1.27
C PHE A 65 21.72 2.60 -0.76
N ILE A 66 21.39 2.66 0.54
CA ILE A 66 20.67 3.79 1.14
C ILE A 66 21.45 5.09 1.04
N ALA A 67 22.78 5.06 1.17
CA ALA A 67 23.63 6.25 1.05
C ALA A 67 23.57 6.90 -0.35
N GLN A 68 23.18 6.15 -1.37
CA GLN A 68 23.05 6.62 -2.75
C GLN A 68 21.64 7.13 -3.08
N GLN A 69 20.65 6.94 -2.17
CA GLN A 69 19.27 7.30 -2.46
C GLN A 69 18.99 8.79 -2.23
N ASN A 70 18.18 9.33 -3.12
CA ASN A 70 17.76 10.72 -3.08
C ASN A 70 16.25 10.78 -2.81
N MET A 71 15.90 10.67 -1.52
CA MET A 71 14.53 10.58 -1.04
C MET A 71 13.97 11.92 -0.59
N THR A 72 12.68 12.11 -0.76
CA THR A 72 11.91 13.19 -0.13
C THR A 72 11.00 12.63 0.96
N LEU A 73 10.60 13.47 1.92
CA LEU A 73 9.50 13.18 2.84
C LEU A 73 8.35 14.13 2.53
N ASN A 74 7.19 13.55 2.24
CA ASN A 74 5.98 14.28 1.88
C ASN A 74 4.78 13.87 2.74
N LEU A 75 3.65 14.55 2.54
CA LEU A 75 2.37 14.23 3.18
C LEU A 75 1.45 13.55 2.16
N LEU A 76 0.83 12.43 2.57
CA LEU A 76 -0.23 11.74 1.82
C LEU A 76 0.10 11.48 0.34
N HIS A 77 1.35 11.09 0.03
CA HIS A 77 1.83 10.85 -1.33
C HIS A 77 1.75 12.08 -2.27
N ASN A 78 1.54 13.27 -1.71
CA ASN A 78 1.53 14.51 -2.47
C ASN A 78 2.95 15.08 -2.58
N ARG A 79 3.55 15.04 -3.75
CA ARG A 79 4.92 15.54 -4.00
C ARG A 79 5.04 17.05 -3.83
N ASP A 80 3.98 17.80 -4.04
CA ASP A 80 3.95 19.25 -3.83
C ASP A 80 3.99 19.61 -2.34
N GLU A 81 3.69 18.65 -1.47
CA GLU A 81 3.77 18.74 -0.02
C GLU A 81 5.03 18.08 0.55
N SER A 82 6.13 18.06 -0.20
CA SER A 82 7.43 17.60 0.27
C SER A 82 8.12 18.66 1.12
N PHE A 83 8.55 18.28 2.35
CA PHE A 83 9.15 19.23 3.29
C PHE A 83 10.55 18.86 3.77
N ALA A 84 11.02 17.65 3.49
CA ALA A 84 12.38 17.24 3.82
C ALA A 84 12.99 16.39 2.70
N ARG A 85 14.33 16.38 2.60
CA ARG A 85 15.07 15.65 1.57
C ARG A 85 16.44 15.19 2.08
N THR A 86 16.83 13.96 1.66
CA THR A 86 18.16 13.43 1.93
C THR A 86 19.25 14.21 1.17
N PRO A 87 20.44 14.34 1.73
CA PRO A 87 20.82 14.00 3.10
C PRO A 87 20.65 15.18 4.07
N LYS A 88 20.13 16.33 3.60
CA LYS A 88 20.23 17.62 4.29
C LYS A 88 19.24 17.76 5.45
N SER A 89 17.94 17.57 5.17
CA SER A 89 16.86 17.73 6.16
C SER A 89 16.12 16.42 6.45
N LEU A 90 16.41 15.37 5.71
CA LEU A 90 15.97 14.01 5.95
C LEU A 90 17.20 13.12 6.14
N ARG A 91 17.33 12.54 7.29
CA ARG A 91 18.37 11.57 7.63
C ARG A 91 17.71 10.19 7.71
N VAL A 92 18.35 9.20 7.13
CA VAL A 92 17.85 7.81 7.11
C VAL A 92 18.96 6.87 7.56
N GLU A 93 18.61 5.88 8.33
CA GLU A 93 19.54 4.92 8.89
C GLU A 93 18.96 3.50 8.82
N PRO A 94 19.61 2.57 8.09
CA PRO A 94 19.25 1.16 8.14
C PRO A 94 19.61 0.56 9.51
N ARG A 95 18.63 -0.11 10.12
CA ARG A 95 18.76 -0.88 11.37
C ARG A 95 18.23 -2.31 11.16
N GLU A 96 18.35 -3.16 12.16
CA GLU A 96 17.93 -4.56 12.08
C GLU A 96 16.42 -4.74 11.85
N ASP A 97 15.62 -3.81 12.34
CA ASP A 97 14.15 -3.82 12.24
C ASP A 97 13.62 -3.04 11.03
N GLY A 98 14.48 -2.32 10.30
CA GLY A 98 14.05 -1.56 9.15
C GLY A 98 14.85 -0.28 8.86
N LEU A 99 14.27 0.59 8.03
CA LEU A 99 14.82 1.91 7.70
C LEU A 99 14.22 2.95 8.64
N HIS A 100 15.05 3.49 9.52
CA HIS A 100 14.67 4.59 10.40
C HIS A 100 14.92 5.94 9.71
N PHE A 101 14.12 6.94 10.07
CA PHE A 101 14.30 8.28 9.55
C PHE A 101 14.16 9.35 10.64
N GLU A 102 14.82 10.48 10.41
CA GLU A 102 14.65 11.73 11.13
C GLU A 102 14.52 12.86 10.10
N ALA A 103 13.50 13.70 10.24
CA ALA A 103 13.26 14.84 9.37
C ALA A 103 13.16 16.14 10.16
N ASP A 104 13.93 17.14 9.77
CA ASP A 104 13.81 18.49 10.31
C ASP A 104 12.48 19.08 9.85
N ILE A 105 11.72 19.65 10.79
CA ILE A 105 10.45 20.33 10.51
C ILE A 105 10.74 21.78 10.15
N PRO A 106 10.44 22.22 8.91
CA PRO A 106 10.65 23.61 8.52
C PRO A 106 9.65 24.54 9.24
N ASP A 107 10.07 25.77 9.52
CA ASP A 107 9.17 26.79 10.07
C ASP A 107 8.32 27.44 8.99
N CYS A 108 7.39 26.68 8.48
CA CYS A 108 6.37 27.11 7.50
C CYS A 108 5.04 26.38 7.79
N ASP A 109 3.97 26.76 7.10
CA ASP A 109 2.65 26.17 7.34
C ASP A 109 2.60 24.65 7.10
N LEU A 110 3.34 24.17 6.09
CA LEU A 110 3.46 22.74 5.82
C LEU A 110 4.12 21.99 6.98
N GLY A 111 5.22 22.51 7.53
CA GLY A 111 5.90 21.92 8.66
C GLY A 111 5.06 21.96 9.94
N LYS A 112 4.37 23.06 10.19
CA LYS A 112 3.43 23.17 11.34
C LYS A 112 2.29 22.18 11.23
N ARG A 113 1.73 21.98 10.03
CA ARG A 113 0.69 20.98 9.76
C ARG A 113 1.22 19.56 9.94
N ALA A 114 2.36 19.23 9.36
CA ALA A 114 2.99 17.92 9.53
C ALA A 114 3.19 17.57 11.01
N ARG A 115 3.74 18.51 11.80
CA ARG A 115 3.92 18.36 13.24
C ARG A 115 2.61 18.12 13.97
N ALA A 116 1.64 19.02 13.81
CA ALA A 116 0.38 18.96 14.54
C ALA A 116 -0.39 17.66 14.26
N LEU A 117 -0.38 17.18 13.00
CA LEU A 117 -1.05 15.94 12.60
C LEU A 117 -0.29 14.68 13.06
N THR A 118 1.03 14.77 13.27
CA THR A 118 1.81 13.68 13.89
C THR A 118 1.60 13.66 15.40
N GLU A 119 1.66 14.82 16.08
CA GLU A 119 1.47 14.93 17.54
C GLU A 119 0.07 14.49 17.98
N ASN A 120 -0.96 14.78 17.23
CA ASN A 120 -2.34 14.38 17.54
C ASN A 120 -2.69 12.94 17.10
N GLY A 121 -1.73 12.20 16.50
CA GLY A 121 -1.92 10.83 16.05
C GLY A 121 -2.72 10.66 14.75
N THR A 122 -2.96 11.74 14.00
CA THR A 122 -3.60 11.64 12.67
C THR A 122 -2.68 10.91 11.68
N TYR A 123 -1.40 11.27 11.63
CA TYR A 123 -0.39 10.47 10.94
C TYR A 123 0.12 9.39 11.89
N GLN A 124 -0.10 8.12 11.54
CA GLN A 124 0.19 6.96 12.38
C GLN A 124 1.35 6.12 11.89
N GLY A 125 1.82 6.36 10.68
CA GLY A 125 2.90 5.58 10.10
C GLY A 125 3.45 6.23 8.85
N CYS A 126 4.35 5.50 8.23
CA CYS A 126 5.05 5.92 7.02
C CYS A 126 4.73 4.95 5.89
N SER A 127 4.55 5.50 4.70
CA SER A 127 4.57 4.77 3.43
C SER A 127 5.85 5.12 2.70
N PHE A 128 6.27 4.28 1.77
CA PHE A 128 7.42 4.56 0.93
C PHE A 128 7.18 4.20 -0.52
N GLU A 129 7.87 4.89 -1.40
CA GLU A 129 7.78 4.72 -2.84
C GLU A 129 9.10 4.17 -3.37
N PHE A 130 9.05 3.04 -4.06
CA PHE A 130 10.24 2.37 -4.58
C PHE A 130 10.03 1.77 -5.97
N TYR A 131 11.13 1.44 -6.62
CA TYR A 131 11.18 0.64 -7.82
C TYR A 131 11.81 -0.70 -7.47
N PRO A 132 11.09 -1.82 -7.64
CA PRO A 132 11.64 -3.15 -7.39
C PRO A 132 12.72 -3.48 -8.41
N LYS A 133 13.74 -4.23 -7.96
CA LYS A 133 14.80 -4.76 -8.84
C LYS A 133 14.76 -6.28 -8.87
N ASP A 134 14.84 -6.91 -7.71
CA ASP A 134 14.78 -8.36 -7.56
C ASP A 134 13.74 -8.74 -6.49
N TYR A 135 13.00 -9.83 -6.75
CA TYR A 135 11.99 -10.35 -5.85
C TYR A 135 11.74 -11.83 -6.11
N GLU A 136 11.13 -12.50 -5.15
CA GLU A 136 10.67 -13.87 -5.21
C GLU A 136 9.16 -13.91 -4.98
N VAL A 137 8.45 -14.76 -5.72
CA VAL A 137 7.01 -15.00 -5.53
C VAL A 137 6.81 -16.45 -5.11
N THR A 138 6.10 -16.65 -4.01
CA THR A 138 5.71 -17.98 -3.54
C THR A 138 4.20 -18.03 -3.33
N GLU A 139 3.59 -19.16 -3.66
CA GLU A 139 2.19 -19.45 -3.37
C GLU A 139 2.13 -20.38 -2.15
N ARG A 140 1.24 -20.04 -1.21
CA ARG A 140 0.93 -20.90 -0.06
C ARG A 140 -0.56 -20.84 0.27
N GLN A 141 -1.03 -21.79 1.05
CA GLN A 141 -2.38 -21.79 1.58
C GLN A 141 -2.39 -21.24 3.01
N ALA A 142 -3.22 -20.24 3.25
CA ALA A 142 -3.43 -19.67 4.56
C ALA A 142 -4.25 -20.57 5.46
N ALA A 143 -4.21 -20.33 6.77
CA ALA A 143 -4.98 -21.10 7.75
C ALA A 143 -6.52 -21.00 7.58
N ASP A 144 -6.99 -19.92 6.98
CA ASP A 144 -8.41 -19.67 6.65
C ASP A 144 -8.85 -20.29 5.31
N GLY A 145 -7.94 -21.00 4.63
CA GLY A 145 -8.19 -21.68 3.36
C GLY A 145 -7.98 -20.81 2.11
N LYS A 146 -7.71 -19.52 2.25
CA LYS A 146 -7.40 -18.66 1.12
C LYS A 146 -6.00 -18.95 0.56
N LYS A 147 -5.81 -18.67 -0.72
CA LYS A 147 -4.49 -18.67 -1.32
C LYS A 147 -3.73 -17.38 -0.94
N GLU A 148 -2.45 -17.52 -0.64
CA GLU A 148 -1.56 -16.37 -0.41
C GLU A 148 -0.47 -16.32 -1.48
N TYR A 149 -0.38 -15.18 -2.15
CA TYR A 149 0.73 -14.85 -3.03
C TYR A 149 1.69 -13.97 -2.23
N VAL A 150 2.82 -14.54 -1.83
CA VAL A 150 3.83 -13.86 -1.03
C VAL A 150 4.90 -13.33 -1.96
N ILE A 151 5.03 -12.02 -2.05
CA ILE A 151 6.05 -11.31 -2.82
C ILE A 151 7.12 -10.84 -1.86
N ARG A 152 8.30 -11.45 -1.94
CA ARG A 152 9.47 -11.07 -1.15
C ARG A 152 10.43 -10.27 -2.01
N HIS A 153 10.53 -8.96 -1.77
CA HIS A 153 11.54 -8.12 -2.41
C HIS A 153 12.90 -8.40 -1.79
N THR A 154 13.91 -8.63 -2.63
CA THR A 154 15.28 -8.92 -2.22
C THR A 154 16.26 -7.81 -2.60
N ALA A 155 15.89 -6.96 -3.58
CA ALA A 155 16.61 -5.74 -3.92
C ALA A 155 15.68 -4.69 -4.51
N PHE A 156 15.99 -3.42 -4.23
CA PHE A 156 15.39 -2.26 -4.88
C PHE A 156 16.35 -1.64 -5.90
N GLU A 157 15.80 -1.06 -6.96
CA GLU A 157 16.56 -0.21 -7.87
C GLU A 157 16.74 1.19 -7.27
N LYS A 158 15.66 1.75 -6.73
CA LYS A 158 15.68 3.04 -6.01
C LYS A 158 14.49 3.19 -5.07
N ILE A 159 14.66 4.08 -4.07
CA ILE A 159 13.60 4.61 -3.23
C ILE A 159 13.47 6.10 -3.54
N THR A 160 12.26 6.59 -3.84
CA THR A 160 12.03 7.97 -4.28
C THR A 160 11.45 8.87 -3.19
N ALA A 161 10.59 8.34 -2.35
CA ALA A 161 9.93 9.12 -1.31
C ALA A 161 9.57 8.27 -0.10
N LEU A 162 9.55 8.95 1.04
CA LEU A 162 8.86 8.54 2.25
C LEU A 162 7.63 9.44 2.42
N THR A 163 6.57 8.95 3.03
CA THR A 163 5.31 9.67 3.17
C THR A 163 4.72 9.47 4.55
N LEU A 164 4.36 10.57 5.23
CA LEU A 164 3.55 10.47 6.43
C LEU A 164 2.11 10.15 6.06
N ALA A 165 1.55 9.08 6.60
CA ALA A 165 0.24 8.55 6.23
C ALA A 165 -0.70 8.33 7.42
N MET A 166 -2.01 8.49 7.17
CA MET A 166 -3.04 8.51 8.22
C MET A 166 -3.48 7.12 8.67
N ASN A 167 -3.53 6.14 7.77
CA ASN A 167 -4.10 4.84 8.11
C ASN A 167 -3.38 3.69 7.41
N PRO A 168 -2.85 2.70 8.19
CA PRO A 168 -2.22 1.51 7.64
C PRO A 168 -3.18 0.53 6.94
N ALA A 169 -4.49 0.73 7.05
CA ALA A 169 -5.48 -0.28 6.69
C ALA A 169 -6.13 -0.13 5.31
N TYR A 170 -5.74 0.85 4.49
CA TYR A 170 -6.22 0.89 3.12
C TYR A 170 -5.19 0.23 2.19
N PRO A 171 -5.53 -0.95 1.64
CA PRO A 171 -4.72 -1.54 0.60
C PRO A 171 -4.84 -0.66 -0.65
N THR A 172 -3.86 0.19 -0.87
CA THR A 172 -3.63 0.70 -2.22
C THR A 172 -3.13 -0.47 -3.02
N THR A 173 -4.02 -1.07 -3.80
CA THR A 173 -3.66 -2.08 -4.81
C THR A 173 -2.57 -1.50 -5.68
N SER A 174 -1.34 -1.96 -5.52
CA SER A 174 -0.30 -1.62 -6.46
C SER A 174 -0.63 -2.31 -7.79
N VAL A 175 -0.64 -1.54 -8.87
CA VAL A 175 -0.92 -2.04 -10.24
C VAL A 175 0.01 -3.22 -10.58
N GLY A 176 1.27 -3.19 -10.12
CA GLY A 176 2.25 -4.24 -10.38
C GLY A 176 1.93 -5.61 -9.74
N VAL A 177 1.27 -5.64 -8.59
CA VAL A 177 0.87 -6.92 -7.96
C VAL A 177 -0.29 -7.56 -8.73
N ARG A 178 -1.22 -6.73 -9.20
CA ARG A 178 -2.32 -7.18 -10.06
C ARG A 178 -1.81 -7.76 -11.38
N GLU A 179 -0.76 -7.17 -11.93
CA GLU A 179 -0.13 -7.63 -13.17
C GLU A 179 0.60 -8.97 -12.98
N ILE A 180 1.24 -9.21 -11.84
CA ILE A 180 1.85 -10.52 -11.50
C ILE A 180 0.77 -11.60 -11.39
N TYR A 181 -0.35 -11.29 -10.73
CA TYR A 181 -1.47 -12.20 -10.65
C TYR A 181 -2.02 -12.53 -12.04
N GLU A 182 -2.27 -11.52 -12.87
CA GLU A 182 -2.78 -11.69 -14.24
C GLU A 182 -1.79 -12.41 -15.15
N GLN A 183 -0.47 -12.25 -14.95
CA GLN A 183 0.57 -12.98 -15.71
C GLN A 183 0.70 -14.44 -15.28
N ASN A 184 0.57 -14.71 -13.99
CA ASN A 184 0.67 -16.07 -13.43
C ASN A 184 -0.65 -16.85 -13.57
N HIS A 185 -1.78 -16.14 -13.65
CA HIS A 185 -3.12 -16.68 -13.80
C HIS A 185 -3.75 -16.03 -15.02
N LYS A 186 -3.20 -16.32 -16.20
CA LYS A 186 -3.96 -16.07 -17.45
C LYS A 186 -5.24 -16.88 -17.31
N GLU A 187 -6.31 -16.17 -16.92
CA GLU A 187 -7.65 -16.69 -16.91
C GLU A 187 -7.87 -17.34 -18.28
N THR A 188 -8.17 -18.60 -18.31
CA THR A 188 -8.51 -19.28 -19.54
C THR A 188 -9.76 -18.61 -20.12
N ASP A 189 -9.91 -18.63 -21.43
CA ASP A 189 -11.12 -18.06 -22.05
C ASP A 189 -12.40 -18.66 -21.46
N GLU A 190 -12.36 -19.95 -21.05
CA GLU A 190 -13.45 -20.65 -20.38
C GLU A 190 -13.73 -20.09 -18.97
N GLU A 191 -12.71 -19.77 -18.18
CA GLU A 191 -12.88 -19.18 -16.82
C GLU A 191 -13.42 -17.76 -16.92
N ARG A 192 -12.97 -16.98 -17.90
CA ARG A 192 -13.48 -15.63 -18.16
C ARG A 192 -14.94 -15.65 -18.55
N GLU A 193 -15.31 -16.53 -19.49
CA GLU A 193 -16.71 -16.69 -19.92
C GLU A 193 -17.60 -17.17 -18.78
N ALA A 194 -17.13 -18.09 -17.94
CA ALA A 194 -17.86 -18.56 -16.78
C ALA A 194 -18.09 -17.44 -15.74
N ARG A 195 -17.08 -16.60 -15.50
CA ARG A 195 -17.19 -15.44 -14.60
C ARG A 195 -18.17 -14.40 -15.16
N GLU A 196 -18.03 -14.03 -16.43
CA GLU A 196 -18.93 -13.06 -17.07
C GLU A 196 -20.38 -13.55 -17.09
N LYS A 197 -20.59 -14.86 -17.29
CA LYS A 197 -21.91 -15.48 -17.23
C LYS A 197 -22.49 -15.42 -15.81
N ALA A 198 -21.69 -15.76 -14.79
CA ALA A 198 -22.12 -15.70 -13.39
C ALA A 198 -22.47 -14.28 -12.97
N GLU A 199 -21.74 -13.29 -13.43
CA GLU A 199 -21.97 -11.87 -13.14
C GLU A 199 -23.24 -11.35 -13.82
N ARG A 200 -23.51 -11.76 -15.07
CA ARG A 200 -24.79 -11.48 -15.76
C ARG A 200 -25.97 -12.10 -15.04
N GLU A 201 -25.87 -13.37 -14.67
CA GLU A 201 -26.95 -14.07 -13.92
C GLU A 201 -27.21 -13.40 -12.56
N LYS A 202 -26.18 -12.91 -11.89
CA LYS A 202 -26.31 -12.16 -10.64
C LYS A 202 -27.04 -10.83 -10.87
N GLN A 203 -26.64 -10.06 -11.87
CA GLN A 203 -27.28 -8.79 -12.24
C GLN A 203 -28.74 -8.98 -12.66
N GLU A 204 -29.05 -10.05 -13.42
CA GLU A 204 -30.43 -10.38 -13.80
C GLU A 204 -31.29 -10.73 -12.58
N ARG A 205 -30.76 -11.50 -11.62
CA ARG A 205 -31.45 -11.81 -10.36
C ARG A 205 -31.72 -10.57 -9.52
N GLU A 206 -30.73 -9.68 -9.40
CA GLU A 206 -30.89 -8.41 -8.68
C GLU A 206 -31.93 -7.51 -9.37
N ALA A 207 -31.88 -7.40 -10.69
CA ALA A 207 -32.85 -6.64 -11.47
C ALA A 207 -34.27 -7.24 -11.40
N ALA A 208 -34.39 -8.57 -11.36
CA ALA A 208 -35.67 -9.23 -11.16
C ALA A 208 -36.25 -8.99 -9.75
N ALA A 209 -35.42 -9.04 -8.73
CA ALA A 209 -35.82 -8.78 -7.35
C ALA A 209 -36.29 -7.31 -7.18
N ILE A 210 -35.63 -6.36 -7.81
CA ILE A 210 -36.04 -4.94 -7.80
C ILE A 210 -37.40 -4.79 -8.50
N ARG A 211 -37.61 -5.41 -9.66
CA ARG A 211 -38.89 -5.36 -10.39
C ARG A 211 -40.03 -5.95 -9.57
N ASP A 212 -39.79 -7.07 -8.89
CA ASP A 212 -40.81 -7.72 -8.04
C ASP A 212 -41.14 -6.84 -6.82
N TYR A 213 -40.14 -6.24 -6.21
CA TYR A 213 -40.33 -5.25 -5.12
C TYR A 213 -41.19 -4.06 -5.56
N GLU A 214 -40.87 -3.47 -6.71
CA GLU A 214 -41.63 -2.32 -7.26
C GLU A 214 -43.08 -2.71 -7.64
N HIS A 215 -43.26 -3.93 -8.12
CA HIS A 215 -44.61 -4.45 -8.44
C HIS A 215 -45.43 -4.63 -7.16
N ARG A 216 -44.86 -5.22 -6.11
CA ARG A 216 -45.52 -5.37 -4.81
C ARG A 216 -45.84 -4.02 -4.17
N LYS A 217 -44.94 -3.08 -4.24
CA LYS A 217 -45.12 -1.71 -3.73
C LYS A 217 -46.30 -1.01 -4.44
N ARG A 218 -46.36 -1.10 -5.76
CA ARG A 218 -47.50 -0.57 -6.56
C ARG A 218 -48.84 -1.19 -6.20
N ASN A 219 -48.88 -2.51 -6.00
CA ASN A 219 -50.10 -3.17 -5.62
C ASN A 219 -50.61 -2.78 -4.22
N LEU A 220 -49.70 -2.61 -3.25
CA LEU A 220 -50.03 -2.08 -1.92
C LEU A 220 -50.51 -0.62 -1.94
N GLU A 221 -49.98 0.21 -2.83
CA GLU A 221 -50.46 1.59 -3.00
C GLU A 221 -51.88 1.63 -3.60
N ILE A 222 -52.23 0.70 -4.48
CA ILE A 222 -53.58 0.58 -5.07
C ILE A 222 -54.58 0.10 -4.04
N GLU A 223 -54.23 -0.90 -3.20
CA GLU A 223 -55.09 -1.43 -2.14
C GLU A 223 -55.40 -0.42 -1.03
N ASN A 224 -54.56 0.57 -0.82
CA ASN A 224 -54.77 1.65 0.17
C ASN A 224 -55.61 2.86 -0.36
N ILE A 225 -56.05 2.83 -1.63
CA ILE A 225 -56.85 3.91 -2.25
C ILE A 225 -58.34 3.56 -2.29
N TYR A 226 -58.69 2.31 -1.96
CA TYR A 226 -60.08 1.84 -1.83
C TYR A 226 -60.33 1.42 -0.38
#